data_428af49404bf6e5718292996226f47b6
#
_entry.id   428af49404bf6e5718292996226f47b6
#
_cell.length_a   1.000
_cell.length_b   1.000
_cell.length_c   1.000
_cell.angle_alpha   90.00
_cell.angle_beta   90.00
_cell.angle_gamma   90.00
#
_symmetry.space_group_name_H-M   'P 1'
#
loop_
_entity.id
_entity.type
_entity.pdbx_description
1 polymer ?
#
loop_
_entity_poly.entity_id
_entity_poly.type
_entity_poly.pdbx_seq_one_letter_code
_entity_poly.pdbx_strand_id
1 'polypeptide(L)'
;MIIVYTGNGKGKTSACIGQAMRALGRDFAVGFGQFMKQPGCAGEQTVLARLLGDDFLAGGKGFLRREEDRPAHREAALATLDWARQRLELLDLLVLDETLYALKAGILERSEVEELMDAARLSR
;
A
#
# COMPACT_ATOMS: atom_id res chain seq x y z
N MET A 1 12.75 -4.35 9.03
CA MET A 1 12.15 -5.68 8.73
C MET A 1 11.12 -5.52 7.61
N ILE A 2 11.10 -6.44 6.67
CA ILE A 2 10.09 -6.46 5.60
C ILE A 2 9.31 -7.77 5.70
N ILE A 3 7.98 -7.67 5.67
CA ILE A 3 7.08 -8.82 5.72
C ILE A 3 6.25 -8.81 4.43
N VAL A 4 6.14 -9.94 3.77
CA VAL A 4 5.35 -10.09 2.54
C VAL A 4 4.24 -11.13 2.78
N TYR A 5 2.99 -10.70 2.63
CA TYR A 5 1.84 -11.60 2.62
C TYR A 5 1.47 -11.87 1.16
N THR A 6 1.52 -13.12 0.76
CA THR A 6 1.27 -13.53 -0.62
C THR A 6 0.44 -14.81 -0.67
N GLY A 7 -0.06 -15.14 -1.83
CA GLY A 7 -0.87 -16.34 -2.08
C GLY A 7 -2.17 -16.03 -2.78
N ASN A 8 -2.90 -17.08 -3.17
CA ASN A 8 -4.16 -16.95 -3.91
C ASN A 8 -5.39 -16.88 -2.99
N GLY A 9 -5.21 -17.14 -1.71
CA GLY A 9 -6.30 -17.14 -0.74
C GLY A 9 -6.70 -15.75 -0.28
N LYS A 10 -7.76 -15.72 0.50
CA LYS A 10 -8.24 -14.49 1.14
C LYS A 10 -7.50 -14.25 2.46
N GLY A 11 -7.55 -13.02 2.95
CA GLY A 11 -7.04 -12.66 4.26
C GLY A 11 -5.75 -11.85 4.27
N LYS A 12 -5.16 -11.57 3.10
CA LYS A 12 -3.93 -10.77 3.02
C LYS A 12 -4.14 -9.35 3.54
N THR A 13 -5.18 -8.67 3.09
CA THR A 13 -5.54 -7.34 3.56
C THR A 13 -5.87 -7.36 5.06
N SER A 14 -6.64 -8.35 5.51
CA SER A 14 -6.98 -8.51 6.93
C SER A 14 -5.75 -8.73 7.80
N ALA A 15 -4.77 -9.51 7.33
CA ALA A 15 -3.51 -9.69 8.04
C ALA A 15 -2.74 -8.38 8.19
N CYS A 16 -2.68 -7.58 7.13
CA CYS A 16 -2.04 -6.26 7.17
C CYS A 16 -2.76 -5.32 8.13
N ILE A 17 -4.08 -5.31 8.12
CA ILE A 17 -4.89 -4.51 9.05
C ILE A 17 -4.61 -4.94 10.49
N GLY A 18 -4.51 -6.23 10.74
CA GLY A 18 -4.16 -6.75 12.05
C GLY A 18 -2.82 -6.25 12.55
N GLN A 19 -1.80 -6.23 11.70
CA GLN A 19 -0.49 -5.67 12.04
C GLN A 19 -0.59 -4.17 12.34
N ALA A 20 -1.34 -3.43 11.52
CA ALA A 20 -1.55 -2.00 11.75
C ALA A 20 -2.22 -1.73 13.09
N MET A 21 -3.26 -2.50 13.45
CA MET A 21 -3.95 -2.36 14.72
C MET A 21 -3.02 -2.61 15.91
N ARG A 22 -2.22 -3.66 15.83
CA ARG A 22 -1.26 -4.00 16.90
C ARG A 22 -0.22 -2.89 17.08
N ALA A 23 0.28 -2.33 15.99
CA ALA A 23 1.24 -1.24 16.03
C ALA A 23 0.61 0.04 16.63
N LEU A 24 -0.59 0.39 16.20
CA LEU A 24 -1.31 1.54 16.74
C LEU A 24 -1.56 1.40 18.24
N GLY A 25 -1.89 0.20 18.71
CA GLY A 25 -2.09 -0.07 20.13
C GLY A 25 -0.82 0.08 20.97
N ARG A 26 0.35 0.14 20.34
CA ARG A 26 1.63 0.40 20.97
C ARG A 26 2.13 1.84 20.72
N ASP A 27 1.25 2.71 20.26
CA ASP A 27 1.54 4.10 19.93
C ASP A 27 2.60 4.27 18.83
N PHE A 28 2.72 3.28 17.95
CA PHE A 28 3.59 3.40 16.79
C PHE A 28 2.94 4.29 15.71
N ALA A 29 3.77 5.02 14.98
CA ALA A 29 3.34 5.77 13.81
C ALA A 29 3.12 4.80 12.64
N VAL A 30 1.89 4.71 12.15
CA VAL A 30 1.48 3.74 11.15
C VAL A 30 0.95 4.45 9.91
N GLY A 31 1.40 4.01 8.74
CA GLY A 31 0.83 4.40 7.45
C GLY A 31 0.29 3.17 6.71
N PHE A 32 -0.72 3.39 5.89
CA PHE A 32 -1.38 2.33 5.14
C PHE A 32 -1.76 2.85 3.75
N GLY A 33 -1.12 2.32 2.72
CA GLY A 33 -1.41 2.62 1.33
C GLY A 33 -2.00 1.41 0.62
N GLN A 34 -2.88 1.66 -0.33
CA GLN A 34 -3.49 0.62 -1.15
C GLN A 34 -3.26 0.93 -2.63
N PHE A 35 -2.48 0.11 -3.29
CA PHE A 35 -2.41 0.10 -4.75
C PHE A 35 -3.72 -0.49 -5.29
N MET A 36 -4.10 -0.15 -6.51
CA MET A 36 -5.23 -0.71 -7.24
C MET A 36 -6.62 -0.43 -6.65
N LYS A 37 -6.75 -0.31 -5.34
CA LYS A 37 -8.04 0.00 -4.72
C LYS A 37 -8.36 1.48 -4.82
N GLN A 38 -9.54 1.80 -5.35
CA GLN A 38 -10.01 3.18 -5.42
C GLN A 38 -10.71 3.59 -4.13
N PRO A 39 -10.76 4.89 -3.82
CA PRO A 39 -11.48 5.37 -2.63
C PRO A 39 -12.93 4.92 -2.62
N GLY A 40 -13.40 4.49 -1.45
CA GLY A 40 -14.79 4.09 -1.23
C GLY A 40 -15.15 2.67 -1.67
N CYS A 41 -14.19 1.87 -2.11
CA CYS A 41 -14.49 0.53 -2.64
C CYS A 41 -14.42 -0.60 -1.60
N ALA A 42 -13.88 -0.33 -0.42
CA ALA A 42 -13.71 -1.36 0.61
C ALA A 42 -13.98 -0.82 2.01
N GLY A 43 -14.55 -1.67 2.87
CA GLY A 43 -14.99 -1.28 4.21
C GLY A 43 -13.87 -0.80 5.12
N GLU A 44 -12.68 -1.38 5.00
CA GLU A 44 -11.53 -0.99 5.83
C GLU A 44 -11.11 0.47 5.61
N GLN A 45 -11.39 1.03 4.43
CA GLN A 45 -10.95 2.39 4.07
C GLN A 45 -11.56 3.46 4.97
N THR A 46 -12.83 3.31 5.34
CA THR A 46 -13.49 4.27 6.24
C THR A 46 -12.81 4.30 7.61
N VAL A 47 -12.50 3.14 8.16
CA VAL A 47 -11.87 3.02 9.48
C VAL A 47 -10.41 3.50 9.42
N LEU A 48 -9.66 3.07 8.42
CA LEU A 48 -8.27 3.47 8.25
C LEU A 48 -8.13 4.99 8.06
N ALA A 49 -9.02 5.61 7.28
CA ALA A 49 -9.01 7.05 7.09
C ALA A 49 -9.24 7.81 8.41
N ARG A 50 -10.13 7.31 9.26
CA ARG A 50 -10.39 7.92 10.57
C ARG A 50 -9.19 7.78 11.52
N LEU A 51 -8.53 6.61 11.50
CA LEU A 51 -7.44 6.33 12.41
C LEU A 51 -6.12 6.97 11.98
N LEU A 52 -5.87 7.03 10.68
CA LEU A 52 -4.55 7.40 10.14
C LEU A 52 -4.50 8.77 9.47
N GLY A 53 -5.65 9.35 9.10
CA GLY A 53 -5.68 10.65 8.43
C GLY A 53 -4.83 10.65 7.15
N ASP A 54 -3.88 11.58 7.07
CA ASP A 54 -3.00 11.72 5.91
C ASP A 54 -2.02 10.54 5.72
N ASP A 55 -1.90 9.68 6.71
CA ASP A 55 -1.09 8.47 6.63
C ASP A 55 -1.86 7.28 6.08
N PHE A 56 -3.09 7.50 5.59
CA PHE A 56 -3.84 6.54 4.79
C PHE A 56 -4.05 7.06 3.36
N LEU A 57 -3.82 6.19 2.38
CA LEU A 57 -4.08 6.51 0.97
C LEU A 57 -4.65 5.29 0.23
N ALA A 58 -5.85 5.42 -0.31
CA ALA A 58 -6.39 4.51 -1.33
C ALA A 58 -6.04 5.13 -2.69
N GLY A 59 -4.90 4.73 -3.25
CA GLY A 59 -4.29 5.41 -4.40
C GLY A 59 -4.55 4.77 -5.74
N GLY A 60 -5.43 3.77 -5.84
CA GLY A 60 -5.69 3.06 -7.08
C GLY A 60 -6.94 3.51 -7.82
N LYS A 61 -7.18 2.88 -8.96
CA LYS A 61 -8.33 3.13 -9.83
C LYS A 61 -9.23 1.90 -10.01
N GLY A 62 -9.03 0.88 -9.16
CA GLY A 62 -9.77 -0.37 -9.26
C GLY A 62 -9.10 -1.37 -10.20
N PHE A 63 -9.89 -2.30 -10.73
CA PHE A 63 -9.36 -3.32 -11.64
C PHE A 63 -8.94 -2.72 -12.97
N LEU A 64 -7.81 -3.18 -13.49
CA LEU A 64 -7.41 -2.89 -14.86
C LEU A 64 -8.24 -3.76 -15.79
N ARG A 65 -9.26 -3.18 -16.41
CA ARG A 65 -10.20 -3.90 -17.31
C ARG A 65 -9.86 -3.75 -18.78
N ARG A 66 -9.30 -2.59 -19.17
CA ARG A 66 -8.96 -2.27 -20.56
C ARG A 66 -7.53 -1.77 -20.64
N GLU A 67 -6.81 -2.21 -21.65
CA GLU A 67 -5.43 -1.80 -21.87
C GLU A 67 -5.28 -0.28 -22.07
N GLU A 68 -6.28 0.38 -22.63
CA GLU A 68 -6.27 1.83 -22.80
C GLU A 68 -6.26 2.60 -21.48
N ASP A 69 -6.67 1.97 -20.37
CA ASP A 69 -6.67 2.55 -19.04
C ASP A 69 -5.33 2.37 -18.31
N ARG A 70 -4.43 1.59 -18.85
CA ARG A 70 -3.13 1.27 -18.23
C ARG A 70 -2.30 2.52 -17.87
N PRO A 71 -2.18 3.55 -18.73
CA PRO A 71 -1.42 4.75 -18.36
C PRO A 71 -1.97 5.45 -17.13
N ALA A 72 -3.28 5.53 -16.96
CA ALA A 72 -3.90 6.14 -15.79
C ALA A 72 -3.64 5.33 -14.51
N HIS A 73 -3.72 3.99 -14.60
CA HIS A 73 -3.37 3.10 -13.48
C HIS A 73 -1.90 3.23 -13.10
N ARG A 74 -1.02 3.33 -14.10
CA ARG A 74 0.42 3.52 -13.88
C ARG A 74 0.70 4.82 -13.16
N GLU A 75 0.10 5.91 -13.60
CA GLU A 75 0.25 7.22 -12.97
C GLU A 75 -0.20 7.20 -11.51
N ALA A 76 -1.34 6.59 -11.23
CA ALA A 76 -1.86 6.46 -9.86
C ALA A 76 -0.92 5.61 -8.98
N ALA A 77 -0.36 4.54 -9.52
CA ALA A 77 0.58 3.69 -8.79
C ALA A 77 1.89 4.42 -8.48
N LEU A 78 2.41 5.20 -9.41
CA LEU A 78 3.61 6.01 -9.19
C LEU A 78 3.39 7.07 -8.12
N ALA A 79 2.23 7.71 -8.10
CA ALA A 79 1.87 8.67 -7.06
C ALA A 79 1.80 7.99 -5.69
N THR A 80 1.28 6.78 -5.62
CA THR A 80 1.24 5.99 -4.37
C THR A 80 2.65 5.62 -3.90
N LEU A 81 3.54 5.24 -4.82
CA LEU A 81 4.96 4.99 -4.48
C LEU A 81 5.64 6.24 -3.92
N ASP A 82 5.42 7.40 -4.52
CA ASP A 82 6.00 8.65 -4.05
C ASP A 82 5.47 9.00 -2.66
N TRP A 83 4.17 8.82 -2.44
CA TRP A 83 3.57 8.99 -1.12
C TRP A 83 4.24 8.06 -0.09
N ALA A 84 4.45 6.80 -0.44
CA ALA A 84 5.10 5.82 0.43
C ALA A 84 6.54 6.22 0.78
N ARG A 85 7.32 6.66 -0.22
CA ARG A 85 8.71 7.10 -0.01
C ARG A 85 8.78 8.27 0.96
N GLN A 86 7.90 9.23 0.83
CA GLN A 86 7.87 10.41 1.69
C GLN A 86 7.60 10.04 3.15
N ARG A 87 6.95 8.92 3.41
CA ARG A 87 6.55 8.49 4.74
C ARG A 87 7.49 7.51 5.42
N LEU A 88 8.42 6.91 4.68
CA LEU A 88 9.30 5.89 5.25
C LEU A 88 10.05 6.34 6.49
N GLU A 89 10.53 7.58 6.50
CA GLU A 89 11.30 8.10 7.63
C GLU A 89 10.44 8.60 8.78
N LEU A 90 9.15 8.78 8.54
CA LEU A 90 8.22 9.31 9.52
C LEU A 90 7.47 8.23 10.29
N LEU A 91 7.47 7.00 9.78
CA LEU A 91 6.62 5.93 10.26
C LEU A 91 7.43 4.77 10.86
N ASP A 92 6.84 4.11 11.85
CA ASP A 92 7.38 2.87 12.40
C ASP A 92 6.91 1.65 11.60
N LEU A 93 5.70 1.73 11.01
CA LEU A 93 5.14 0.69 10.15
C LEU A 93 4.48 1.33 8.94
N LEU A 94 4.86 0.90 7.76
CA LEU A 94 4.18 1.25 6.51
C LEU A 94 3.66 -0.03 5.87
N VAL A 95 2.34 -0.07 5.63
CA VAL A 95 1.68 -1.16 4.91
C VAL A 95 1.37 -0.70 3.49
N LEU A 96 1.67 -1.56 2.52
CA LEU A 96 1.33 -1.34 1.11
C LEU A 96 0.52 -2.53 0.60
N ASP A 97 -0.79 -2.39 0.65
CA ASP A 97 -1.76 -3.39 0.23
C ASP A 97 -1.88 -3.42 -1.29
N GLU A 98 -2.15 -4.58 -1.87
CA GLU A 98 -2.31 -4.82 -3.30
C GLU A 98 -1.03 -4.57 -4.13
N THR A 99 0.14 -4.53 -3.51
CA THR A 99 1.42 -4.37 -4.22
C THR A 99 1.66 -5.52 -5.20
N LEU A 100 1.37 -6.75 -4.78
CA LEU A 100 1.59 -7.93 -5.63
C LEU A 100 0.62 -7.95 -6.82
N TYR A 101 -0.60 -7.46 -6.65
CA TYR A 101 -1.52 -7.29 -7.76
C TYR A 101 -0.95 -6.27 -8.77
N ALA A 102 -0.47 -5.12 -8.30
CA ALA A 102 0.09 -4.11 -9.18
C ALA A 102 1.31 -4.64 -9.97
N LEU A 103 2.14 -5.44 -9.33
CA LEU A 103 3.27 -6.12 -10.00
C LEU A 103 2.78 -7.14 -11.03
N LYS A 104 1.84 -7.99 -10.65
CA LYS A 104 1.31 -9.04 -11.53
C LYS A 104 0.60 -8.45 -12.75
N ALA A 105 -0.10 -7.34 -12.57
CA ALA A 105 -0.78 -6.63 -13.65
C ALA A 105 0.18 -5.81 -14.53
N GLY A 106 1.45 -5.73 -14.18
CA GLY A 106 2.43 -4.93 -14.90
C GLY A 106 2.27 -3.43 -14.72
N ILE A 107 1.55 -3.00 -13.69
CA ILE A 107 1.36 -1.59 -13.36
C ILE A 107 2.60 -1.03 -12.64
N LEU A 108 3.21 -1.83 -11.77
CA LEU A 108 4.50 -1.53 -11.14
C LEU A 108 5.57 -2.47 -11.68
N GLU A 109 6.78 -1.97 -11.80
CA GLU A 109 7.94 -2.79 -12.10
C GLU A 109 8.55 -3.31 -10.80
N ARG A 110 9.11 -4.51 -10.86
CA ARG A 110 9.77 -5.13 -9.72
C ARG A 110 10.86 -4.24 -9.12
N SER A 111 11.66 -3.60 -9.98
CA SER A 111 12.74 -2.70 -9.54
C SER A 111 12.22 -1.55 -8.69
N GLU A 112 11.04 -1.03 -9.00
CA GLU A 112 10.43 0.07 -8.25
C GLU A 112 10.07 -0.34 -6.83
N VAL A 113 9.53 -1.53 -6.67
CA VAL A 113 9.19 -2.08 -5.35
C VAL A 113 10.47 -2.43 -4.58
N GLU A 114 11.46 -3.03 -5.24
CA GLU A 114 12.75 -3.36 -4.61
C GLU A 114 13.48 -2.11 -4.13
N GLU A 115 13.47 -1.03 -4.89
CA GLU A 115 14.05 0.25 -4.48
C GLU A 115 13.39 0.78 -3.21
N LEU A 116 12.06 0.68 -3.11
CA LEU A 116 11.36 1.08 -1.90
C LEU A 116 11.72 0.18 -0.71
N MET A 117 11.83 -1.13 -0.94
CA MET A 117 12.25 -2.07 0.09
C MET A 117 13.67 -1.78 0.59
N ASP A 118 14.59 -1.46 -0.31
CA ASP A 118 15.95 -1.08 0.04
C ASP A 118 15.98 0.22 0.85
N ALA A 119 15.19 1.20 0.44
CA ALA A 119 15.04 2.45 1.20
C ALA A 119 14.50 2.18 2.62
N ALA A 120 13.53 1.27 2.75
CA ALA A 120 12.96 0.89 4.05
C ALA A 120 14.02 0.21 4.95
N ARG A 121 14.89 -0.63 4.39
CA ARG A 121 15.98 -1.26 5.16
C ARG A 121 16.98 -0.26 5.68
N LEU A 122 17.22 0.82 4.94
CA LEU A 122 18.17 1.86 5.32
C LEU A 122 17.59 2.89 6.28
N SER A 123 16.26 2.99 6.39
CA SER A 123 15.60 4.01 7.19
C SER A 123 15.60 3.74 8.69
N ARG A 124 16.04 2.61 9.12
CA ARG A 124 16.28 2.21 10.54
C ARG A 124 16.41 0.72 10.68
#